data_bf7387b64075e8d9d4d57f27e253ef82
#
_entry.id   bf7387b64075e8d9d4d57f27e253ef82
#
_cell.length_a   1.000
_cell.length_b   1.000
_cell.length_c   1.000
_cell.angle_alpha   90.00
_cell.angle_beta   90.00
_cell.angle_gamma   90.00
#
_symmetry.space_group_name_H-M   'P 1'
#
loop_
_entity.id
_entity.type
_entity.pdbx_description
1 polymer ?
#
loop_
_entity_poly.entity_id
_entity_poly.type
_entity_poly.pdbx_seq_one_letter_code
_entity_poly.pdbx_strand_id
1 'polypeptide(L)'
;MLVENALEPKTSIKGLAAIIGASSVGTLIEWYDFYIFGSLATIISTQFFPKDNPTAAFLSTLATFAAGFVVRPFGALFFGRLGDLIGRKYTFMVTLVLMGGATFAIGLVPKFETIGYFAPFLVLVLGYYKVLHSAVNTEVQLLMWLNTHQKDNEDFGLLGFR
;
A
#
# COMPACT_ATOMS: atom_id res chain seq x y z
N MET A 1 24.61 -35.74 -22.19
CA MET A 1 25.30 -34.59 -22.79
C MET A 1 24.29 -33.76 -23.61
N LEU A 2 23.15 -33.38 -23.05
CA LEU A 2 22.14 -32.47 -23.63
C LEU A 2 21.17 -31.97 -22.54
N VAL A 3 21.68 -31.61 -21.35
CA VAL A 3 20.86 -31.00 -20.26
C VAL A 3 21.48 -29.67 -19.78
N GLU A 4 22.23 -29.03 -20.64
CA GLU A 4 23.04 -27.84 -20.27
C GLU A 4 22.54 -26.56 -20.92
N ASN A 5 21.24 -26.39 -21.10
CA ASN A 5 20.73 -25.08 -21.57
C ASN A 5 19.31 -24.78 -21.12
N ALA A 6 18.96 -25.08 -19.89
CA ALA A 6 17.92 -24.29 -19.23
C ALA A 6 18.61 -23.03 -18.68
N LEU A 7 18.94 -22.12 -19.59
CA LEU A 7 19.37 -20.76 -19.23
C LEU A 7 18.22 -20.12 -18.46
N GLU A 8 18.29 -20.22 -17.15
CA GLU A 8 17.53 -19.36 -16.23
C GLU A 8 17.71 -17.90 -16.72
N PRO A 9 16.65 -17.13 -16.87
CA PRO A 9 16.78 -15.75 -17.31
C PRO A 9 17.62 -15.02 -16.25
N LYS A 10 18.90 -14.76 -16.54
CA LYS A 10 19.75 -13.88 -15.76
C LYS A 10 19.00 -12.56 -15.63
N THR A 11 18.49 -12.28 -14.44
CA THR A 11 17.86 -10.98 -14.17
C THR A 11 18.91 -9.93 -14.42
N SER A 12 18.78 -9.20 -15.51
CA SER A 12 19.74 -8.15 -15.88
C SER A 12 19.80 -7.14 -14.73
N ILE A 13 20.98 -6.61 -14.42
CA ILE A 13 21.19 -5.53 -13.44
C ILE A 13 20.18 -4.38 -13.67
N LYS A 14 19.85 -4.10 -14.93
CA LYS A 14 18.82 -3.13 -15.29
C LYS A 14 17.41 -3.56 -14.86
N GLY A 15 17.07 -4.83 -14.95
CA GLY A 15 15.81 -5.37 -14.48
C GLY A 15 15.70 -5.29 -12.95
N LEU A 16 16.78 -5.63 -12.24
CA LEU A 16 16.87 -5.52 -10.79
C LEU A 16 16.70 -4.07 -10.32
N ALA A 17 17.43 -3.14 -10.93
CA ALA A 17 17.33 -1.71 -10.62
C ALA A 17 15.91 -1.15 -10.86
N ALA A 18 15.23 -1.62 -11.91
CA ALA A 18 13.84 -1.23 -12.19
C ALA A 18 12.86 -1.76 -11.12
N ILE A 19 13.04 -2.99 -10.65
CA ILE A 19 12.22 -3.58 -9.57
C ILE A 19 12.42 -2.82 -8.26
N ILE A 20 13.67 -2.59 -7.86
CA ILE A 20 14.02 -1.86 -6.64
C ILE A 20 13.48 -0.43 -6.73
N GLY A 21 13.66 0.26 -7.87
CA GLY A 21 13.14 1.59 -8.09
C GLY A 21 11.62 1.66 -7.96
N ALA A 22 10.90 0.75 -8.58
CA ALA A 22 9.43 0.70 -8.50
C ALA A 22 8.94 0.44 -7.06
N SER A 23 9.60 -0.49 -6.34
CA SER A 23 9.29 -0.75 -4.93
C SER A 23 9.55 0.45 -4.04
N SER A 24 10.68 1.14 -4.24
CA SER A 24 11.03 2.34 -3.47
C SER A 24 10.02 3.47 -3.68
N VAL A 25 9.58 3.69 -4.93
CA VAL A 25 8.54 4.69 -5.24
C VAL A 25 7.21 4.32 -4.59
N GLY A 26 6.81 3.05 -4.59
CA GLY A 26 5.60 2.60 -3.91
C GLY A 26 5.63 2.88 -2.40
N THR A 27 6.74 2.56 -1.73
CA THR A 27 6.94 2.87 -0.31
C THR A 27 6.91 4.37 -0.05
N LEU A 28 7.54 5.17 -0.91
CA LEU A 28 7.57 6.63 -0.78
C LEU A 28 6.16 7.22 -0.88
N ILE A 29 5.35 6.76 -1.84
CA ILE A 29 3.95 7.17 -1.99
C ILE A 29 3.15 6.83 -0.72
N GLU A 30 3.35 5.66 -0.15
CA GLU A 30 2.68 5.23 1.07
C GLU A 30 3.02 6.12 2.27
N TRP A 31 4.30 6.41 2.50
CA TRP A 31 4.74 7.31 3.57
C TRP A 31 4.25 8.74 3.35
N TYR A 32 4.22 9.19 2.10
CA TYR A 32 3.68 10.50 1.74
C TYR A 32 2.19 10.61 2.04
N ASP A 33 1.42 9.57 1.78
CA ASP A 33 0.00 9.49 2.12
C ASP A 33 -0.25 9.63 3.63
N PHE A 34 0.59 9.00 4.47
CA PHE A 34 0.50 9.16 5.93
C PHE A 34 0.82 10.58 6.36
N TYR A 35 1.86 11.15 5.79
CA TYR A 35 2.25 12.53 6.06
C TYR A 35 1.15 13.52 5.68
N ILE A 36 0.55 13.37 4.51
CA ILE A 36 -0.56 14.19 4.06
C ILE A 36 -1.75 14.06 5.00
N PHE A 37 -2.16 12.83 5.34
CA PHE A 37 -3.29 12.63 6.24
C PHE A 37 -3.06 13.27 7.60
N GLY A 38 -1.90 13.09 8.20
CA GLY A 38 -1.53 13.72 9.46
C GLY A 38 -1.53 15.25 9.38
N SER A 39 -0.97 15.81 8.32
CA SER A 39 -0.92 17.27 8.08
C SER A 39 -2.31 17.86 7.84
N LEU A 40 -3.21 17.12 7.19
CA LEU A 40 -4.57 17.55 6.90
C LEU A 40 -5.59 17.13 7.96
N ALA A 41 -5.19 16.44 9.03
CA ALA A 41 -6.12 15.93 10.04
C ALA A 41 -7.03 16.99 10.63
N THR A 42 -6.51 18.18 10.88
CA THR A 42 -7.29 19.34 11.36
C THR A 42 -8.32 19.80 10.33
N ILE A 43 -7.95 19.83 9.05
CA ILE A 43 -8.86 20.24 7.97
C ILE A 43 -9.93 19.17 7.77
N ILE A 44 -9.55 17.89 7.78
CA ILE A 44 -10.46 16.75 7.66
C ILE A 44 -11.46 16.76 8.81
N SER A 45 -11.01 17.01 10.05
CA SER A 45 -11.89 17.07 11.23
C SER A 45 -12.94 18.17 11.11
N THR A 46 -12.57 19.37 10.64
CA THR A 46 -13.48 20.49 10.50
C THR A 46 -14.42 20.40 9.31
N GLN A 47 -14.05 19.65 8.27
CA GLN A 47 -14.86 19.51 7.05
C GLN A 47 -15.85 18.33 7.08
N PHE A 48 -15.44 17.22 7.65
CA PHE A 48 -16.19 15.94 7.55
C PHE A 48 -16.84 15.51 8.88
N PHE A 49 -16.52 16.16 10.01
CA PHE A 49 -17.08 15.82 11.30
C PHE A 49 -17.93 16.96 11.87
N PRO A 50 -18.86 16.66 12.81
CA PRO A 50 -19.68 17.67 13.47
C PRO A 50 -18.83 18.75 14.16
N LYS A 51 -19.26 20.01 14.06
CA LYS A 51 -18.54 21.16 14.63
C LYS A 51 -18.86 21.44 16.10
N ASP A 52 -19.81 20.70 16.67
CA ASP A 52 -20.29 20.91 18.05
C ASP A 52 -19.17 20.71 19.10
N ASN A 53 -18.23 19.82 18.83
CA ASN A 53 -17.07 19.58 19.66
C ASN A 53 -15.80 19.38 18.81
N PRO A 54 -15.00 20.43 18.59
CA PRO A 54 -13.80 20.36 17.75
C PRO A 54 -12.78 19.33 18.22
N THR A 55 -12.64 19.14 19.54
CA THR A 55 -11.73 18.13 20.09
C THR A 55 -12.20 16.71 19.76
N ALA A 56 -13.50 16.43 19.91
CA ALA A 56 -14.06 15.14 19.55
C ALA A 56 -13.95 14.87 18.05
N ALA A 57 -14.18 15.86 17.20
CA ALA A 57 -14.01 15.76 15.75
C ALA A 57 -12.56 15.42 15.36
N PHE A 58 -11.59 16.10 15.97
CA PHE A 58 -10.18 15.83 15.74
C PHE A 58 -9.76 14.43 16.22
N LEU A 59 -10.17 14.02 17.42
CA LEU A 59 -9.92 12.68 17.95
C LEU A 59 -10.57 11.59 17.08
N SER A 60 -11.77 11.83 16.56
CA SER A 60 -12.46 10.91 15.64
C SER A 60 -11.72 10.76 14.33
N THR A 61 -11.14 11.85 13.81
CA THR A 61 -10.28 11.82 12.63
C THR A 61 -9.04 10.96 12.87
N LEU A 62 -8.37 11.15 14.01
CA LEU A 62 -7.20 10.36 14.38
C LEU A 62 -7.56 8.90 14.65
N ALA A 63 -8.70 8.63 15.27
CA ALA A 63 -9.20 7.26 15.49
C ALA A 63 -9.49 6.54 14.17
N THR A 64 -10.06 7.23 13.18
CA THR A 64 -10.27 6.71 11.82
C THR A 64 -8.93 6.32 11.18
N PHE A 65 -7.92 7.14 11.34
CA PHE A 65 -6.56 6.86 10.87
C PHE A 65 -5.93 5.66 11.60
N ALA A 66 -6.03 5.63 12.94
CA ALA A 66 -5.51 4.54 13.76
C ALA A 66 -6.19 3.20 13.44
N ALA A 67 -7.51 3.19 13.21
CA ALA A 67 -8.24 2.00 12.79
C ALA A 67 -7.68 1.40 11.50
N GLY A 68 -7.19 2.24 10.58
CA GLY A 68 -6.51 1.80 9.37
C GLY A 68 -5.27 0.94 9.67
N PHE A 69 -4.47 1.27 10.67
CA PHE A 69 -3.30 0.47 11.04
C PHE A 69 -3.66 -0.93 11.56
N VAL A 70 -4.76 -1.03 12.30
CA VAL A 70 -5.25 -2.32 12.82
C VAL A 70 -5.69 -3.24 11.68
N VAL A 71 -6.20 -2.67 10.59
CA VAL A 71 -6.71 -3.44 9.44
C VAL A 71 -5.60 -3.91 8.52
N ARG A 72 -4.43 -3.28 8.51
CA ARG A 72 -3.30 -3.64 7.64
C ARG A 72 -2.91 -5.10 7.67
N PRO A 73 -2.68 -5.75 8.84
CA PRO A 73 -2.30 -7.16 8.87
C PRO A 73 -3.36 -8.08 8.25
N PHE A 74 -4.65 -7.72 8.37
CA PHE A 74 -5.73 -8.48 7.73
C PHE A 74 -5.74 -8.31 6.21
N GLY A 75 -5.45 -7.10 5.73
CA GLY A 75 -5.28 -6.82 4.30
C GLY A 75 -4.15 -7.64 3.71
N ALA A 76 -3.00 -7.65 4.35
CA ALA A 76 -1.83 -8.41 3.95
C ALA A 76 -2.14 -9.92 3.84
N LEU A 77 -2.80 -10.49 4.85
CA LEU A 77 -3.16 -11.91 4.87
C LEU A 77 -4.13 -12.30 3.74
N PHE A 78 -5.12 -11.46 3.45
CA PHE A 78 -6.13 -11.74 2.43
C PHE A 78 -5.59 -11.54 1.01
N PHE A 79 -4.93 -10.44 0.76
CA PHE A 79 -4.45 -10.07 -0.56
C PHE A 79 -3.08 -10.68 -0.92
N GLY A 80 -2.28 -11.10 0.06
CA GLY A 80 -1.05 -11.84 -0.19
C GLY A 80 -1.34 -13.12 -0.99
N ARG A 81 -2.38 -13.86 -0.60
CA ARG A 81 -2.86 -15.02 -1.36
C ARG A 81 -3.31 -14.66 -2.78
N LEU A 82 -3.95 -13.51 -2.95
CA LEU A 82 -4.40 -13.04 -4.26
C LEU A 82 -3.21 -12.73 -5.17
N GLY A 83 -2.14 -12.15 -4.62
CA GLY A 83 -0.89 -11.87 -5.34
C GLY A 83 -0.21 -13.13 -5.86
N ASP A 84 -0.28 -14.23 -5.12
CA ASP A 84 0.27 -15.52 -5.55
C ASP A 84 -0.58 -16.17 -6.67
N LEU A 85 -1.89 -15.92 -6.70
CA LEU A 85 -2.82 -16.46 -7.71
C LEU A 85 -2.78 -15.69 -9.04
N ILE A 86 -2.74 -14.35 -8.99
CA ILE A 86 -2.89 -13.47 -10.17
C ILE A 86 -1.53 -13.00 -10.70
N GLY A 87 -0.50 -13.08 -9.85
CA GLY A 87 0.83 -12.57 -10.16
C GLY A 87 1.16 -11.25 -9.44
N ARG A 88 2.30 -11.23 -8.78
CA ARG A 88 2.75 -10.15 -7.88
C ARG A 88 2.83 -8.78 -8.58
N LYS A 89 3.35 -8.75 -9.81
CA LYS A 89 3.47 -7.50 -10.59
C LYS A 89 2.10 -6.89 -10.90
N TYR A 90 1.15 -7.70 -11.30
CA TYR A 90 -0.20 -7.24 -11.65
C TYR A 90 -0.95 -6.75 -10.40
N THR A 91 -0.88 -7.51 -9.31
CA THR A 91 -1.48 -7.16 -8.02
C THR A 91 -0.93 -5.82 -7.52
N PHE A 92 0.39 -5.60 -7.58
CA PHE A 92 1.01 -4.34 -7.21
C PHE A 92 0.48 -3.14 -8.01
N MET A 93 0.36 -3.27 -9.33
CA MET A 93 -0.15 -2.17 -10.18
C MET A 93 -1.63 -1.87 -9.89
N VAL A 94 -2.45 -2.91 -9.73
CA VAL A 94 -3.88 -2.77 -9.43
C VAL A 94 -4.08 -2.09 -8.07
N THR A 95 -3.36 -2.52 -7.04
CA THR A 95 -3.48 -1.94 -5.70
C THR A 95 -3.02 -0.48 -5.64
N LEU A 96 -1.97 -0.10 -6.39
CA LEU A 96 -1.56 1.30 -6.53
C LEU A 96 -2.66 2.17 -7.15
N VAL A 97 -3.29 1.71 -8.23
CA VAL A 97 -4.39 2.43 -8.88
C VAL A 97 -5.60 2.55 -7.96
N LEU A 98 -5.95 1.48 -7.23
CA LEU A 98 -7.06 1.47 -6.29
C LEU A 98 -6.82 2.39 -5.09
N MET A 99 -5.59 2.42 -4.57
CA MET A 99 -5.19 3.33 -3.48
C MET A 99 -5.25 4.80 -3.91
N GLY A 100 -4.73 5.11 -5.11
CA GLY A 100 -4.83 6.46 -5.70
C GLY A 100 -6.27 6.87 -5.97
N GLY A 101 -7.09 5.96 -6.49
CA GLY A 101 -8.52 6.16 -6.72
C GLY A 101 -9.29 6.44 -5.43
N ALA A 102 -9.00 5.69 -4.36
CA ALA A 102 -9.60 5.94 -3.04
C ALA A 102 -9.22 7.32 -2.48
N THR A 103 -7.95 7.72 -2.62
CA THR A 103 -7.49 9.06 -2.22
C THR A 103 -8.21 10.16 -2.99
N PHE A 104 -8.36 10.00 -4.30
CA PHE A 104 -9.11 10.91 -5.14
C PHE A 104 -10.60 10.96 -4.73
N ALA A 105 -11.22 9.81 -4.47
CA ALA A 105 -12.61 9.72 -4.04
C ALA A 105 -12.85 10.42 -2.69
N ILE A 106 -11.91 10.34 -1.74
CA ILE A 106 -11.98 11.09 -0.48
C ILE A 106 -12.03 12.60 -0.75
N GLY A 107 -11.26 13.10 -1.73
CA GLY A 107 -11.28 14.50 -2.14
C GLY A 107 -12.60 14.96 -2.76
N LEU A 108 -13.42 14.04 -3.28
CA LEU A 108 -14.75 14.32 -3.84
C LEU A 108 -15.89 14.23 -2.82
N VAL A 109 -15.63 13.74 -1.60
CA VAL A 109 -16.67 13.61 -0.56
C VAL A 109 -17.20 14.99 -0.19
N PRO A 110 -18.54 15.22 -0.25
CA PRO A 110 -19.12 16.48 0.19
C PRO A 110 -18.89 16.72 1.69
N LYS A 111 -18.92 18.01 2.08
CA LYS A 111 -18.73 18.43 3.47
C LYS A 111 -19.86 17.92 4.38
N PHE A 112 -19.59 17.85 5.68
CA PHE A 112 -20.57 17.51 6.70
C PHE A 112 -21.86 18.37 6.61
N GLU A 113 -21.72 19.65 6.29
CA GLU A 113 -22.85 20.60 6.14
C GLU A 113 -23.83 20.19 5.03
N THR A 114 -23.36 19.42 4.03
CA THR A 114 -24.16 19.02 2.87
C THR A 114 -24.83 17.65 3.07
N ILE A 115 -24.12 16.67 3.59
CA ILE A 115 -24.59 15.27 3.68
C ILE A 115 -24.62 14.75 5.13
N GLY A 116 -24.32 15.60 6.13
CA GLY A 116 -24.39 15.24 7.54
C GLY A 116 -23.47 14.07 7.90
N TYR A 117 -23.97 13.14 8.71
CA TYR A 117 -23.22 11.98 9.20
C TYR A 117 -22.77 10.99 8.10
N PHE A 118 -23.26 11.12 6.88
CA PHE A 118 -22.73 10.36 5.75
C PHE A 118 -21.31 10.78 5.36
N ALA A 119 -20.90 12.03 5.64
CA ALA A 119 -19.55 12.51 5.34
C ALA A 119 -18.47 11.73 6.11
N PRO A 120 -18.49 11.66 7.46
CA PRO A 120 -17.50 10.89 8.20
C PRO A 120 -17.58 9.39 7.88
N PHE A 121 -18.79 8.86 7.62
CA PHE A 121 -18.93 7.46 7.25
C PHE A 121 -18.24 7.14 5.92
N LEU A 122 -18.41 7.98 4.89
CA LEU A 122 -17.73 7.81 3.59
C LEU A 122 -16.22 7.94 3.72
N VAL A 123 -15.73 8.93 4.48
CA VAL A 123 -14.29 9.10 4.73
C VAL A 123 -13.72 7.88 5.43
N LEU A 124 -14.43 7.31 6.41
CA LEU A 124 -14.02 6.10 7.11
C LEU A 124 -13.95 4.90 6.17
N VAL A 125 -14.99 4.66 5.36
CA VAL A 125 -15.05 3.54 4.41
C VAL A 125 -13.96 3.65 3.34
N LEU A 126 -13.77 4.83 2.76
CA LEU A 126 -12.73 5.06 1.75
C LEU A 126 -11.33 4.99 2.36
N GLY A 127 -11.15 5.50 3.58
CA GLY A 127 -9.90 5.38 4.32
C GLY A 127 -9.57 3.93 4.64
N TYR A 128 -10.55 3.15 5.09
CA TYR A 128 -10.42 1.71 5.32
C TYR A 128 -10.03 0.96 4.03
N TYR A 129 -10.74 1.24 2.94
CA TYR A 129 -10.46 0.66 1.63
C TYR A 129 -9.04 0.99 1.15
N LYS A 130 -8.60 2.24 1.28
CA LYS A 130 -7.24 2.68 0.95
C LYS A 130 -6.18 1.93 1.76
N VAL A 131 -6.36 1.81 3.06
CA VAL A 131 -5.39 1.14 3.95
C VAL A 131 -5.32 -0.36 3.68
N LEU A 132 -6.45 -0.99 3.37
CA LEU A 132 -6.49 -2.40 3.00
C LEU A 132 -5.61 -2.68 1.76
N HIS A 133 -5.66 -1.81 0.74
CA HIS A 133 -4.85 -1.94 -0.48
C HIS A 133 -3.38 -1.55 -0.27
N SER A 134 -3.10 -0.59 0.62
CA SER A 134 -1.74 -0.21 1.02
C SER A 134 -1.00 -1.38 1.69
N ALA A 135 -1.68 -2.16 2.52
CA ALA A 135 -1.11 -3.35 3.15
C ALA A 135 -0.60 -4.38 2.14
N VAL A 136 -1.33 -4.55 1.04
CA VAL A 136 -0.94 -5.45 -0.08
C VAL A 136 0.35 -4.99 -0.73
N ASN A 137 0.48 -3.70 -0.98
CA ASN A 137 1.67 -3.15 -1.63
C ASN A 137 2.93 -3.41 -0.80
N THR A 138 2.86 -3.22 0.51
CA THR A 138 3.99 -3.46 1.43
C THR A 138 4.42 -4.92 1.42
N GLU A 139 3.45 -5.84 1.45
CA GLU A 139 3.75 -7.28 1.45
C GLU A 139 4.32 -7.76 0.13
N VAL A 140 3.75 -7.33 -1.00
CA VAL A 140 4.25 -7.66 -2.34
C VAL A 140 5.68 -7.13 -2.52
N GLN A 141 5.97 -5.93 -2.04
CA GLN A 141 7.32 -5.36 -2.08
C GLN A 141 8.30 -6.19 -1.24
N LEU A 142 7.93 -6.57 -0.02
CA LEU A 142 8.75 -7.40 0.84
C LEU A 142 9.06 -8.75 0.21
N LEU A 143 8.05 -9.41 -0.35
CA LEU A 143 8.22 -10.70 -1.03
C LEU A 143 9.06 -10.59 -2.30
N MET A 144 8.93 -9.51 -3.05
CA MET A 144 9.80 -9.23 -4.20
C MET A 144 11.25 -9.05 -3.77
N TRP A 145 11.48 -8.30 -2.68
CA TRP A 145 12.82 -8.08 -2.12
C TRP A 145 13.44 -9.39 -1.60
N LEU A 146 12.69 -10.20 -0.84
CA LEU A 146 13.15 -11.48 -0.31
C LEU A 146 13.53 -12.46 -1.44
N ASN A 147 12.70 -12.58 -2.47
CA ASN A 147 13.00 -13.43 -3.63
C ASN A 147 14.29 -13.00 -4.36
N THR A 148 14.52 -11.71 -4.45
CA THR A 148 15.72 -11.17 -5.07
C THR A 148 16.96 -11.51 -4.24
N HIS A 149 16.91 -11.31 -2.93
CA HIS A 149 18.02 -11.63 -2.03
C HIS A 149 18.31 -13.13 -1.91
N GLN A 150 17.30 -13.97 -1.99
CA GLN A 150 17.49 -15.41 -1.91
C GLN A 150 18.19 -15.93 -3.17
N LYS A 151 17.87 -15.44 -4.35
CA LYS A 151 18.57 -15.76 -5.60
C LYS A 151 20.04 -15.32 -5.57
N ASP A 152 20.33 -14.12 -5.07
CA ASP A 152 21.71 -13.62 -4.96
C ASP A 152 22.56 -14.49 -4.02
N ASN A 153 22.00 -14.98 -2.91
CA ASN A 153 22.70 -15.87 -1.97
C ASN A 153 22.92 -17.28 -2.54
N GLU A 154 22.03 -17.82 -3.32
CA GLU A 154 22.20 -19.10 -4.01
C GLU A 154 23.30 -19.01 -5.07
N ASP A 155 23.34 -17.93 -5.85
CA ASP A 155 24.38 -17.69 -6.85
C ASP A 155 25.76 -17.51 -6.20
N PHE A 156 25.84 -16.85 -5.05
CA PHE A 156 27.10 -16.68 -4.31
C PHE A 156 27.60 -17.99 -3.67
N GLY A 157 26.68 -18.84 -3.19
CA GLY A 157 26.99 -20.16 -2.65
C GLY A 157 27.57 -21.10 -3.69
N LEU A 158 27.06 -21.06 -4.92
CA LEU A 158 27.53 -21.88 -6.03
C LEU A 158 28.90 -21.47 -6.57
N LEU A 159 29.28 -20.19 -6.45
CA LEU A 159 30.60 -19.67 -6.85
C LEU A 159 31.71 -20.00 -5.84
N GLY A 160 31.37 -20.29 -4.58
CA GLY A 160 32.31 -20.65 -3.52
C GLY A 160 32.77 -22.11 -3.51
N PHE A 161 32.17 -22.99 -4.34
CA PHE A 161 32.48 -24.41 -4.45
C PHE A 161 33.14 -24.83 -5.77
N ARG A 162 33.75 -23.92 -6.49
CA ARG A 162 34.59 -24.26 -7.67
C ARG A 162 36.06 -23.94 -7.45
#